data_8746bce61f0fd8dfd44dc8dd05a7bb29
#
_entry.id   8746bce61f0fd8dfd44dc8dd05a7bb29
#
_cell.length_a   1.000
_cell.length_b   1.000
_cell.length_c   1.000
_cell.angle_alpha   90.00
_cell.angle_beta   90.00
_cell.angle_gamma   90.00
#
_symmetry.space_group_name_H-M   'P 1'
#
loop_
_entity.id
_entity.type
_entity.pdbx_description
1 polymer ?
#
loop_
_entity_poly.entity_id
_entity_poly.type
_entity_poly.pdbx_seq_one_letter_code
_entity_poly.pdbx_strand_id
1 'polypeptide(L)'
;MIKNKSFCSLIVGKGQNILFEKYAKDFKKNQPQTIMSITKMFVNLFVGELVKNKSINLNKKVSYYLPKIGSGYGEAKIQDVLNMNIINSYTEDYTKAYSSSFLHEPVGGWRLPKNLKNHSSQEEYLNSIKKIKNKSLINSSEYAFYKSANTDVVGLIVEKVSGRTLRDWVLSAVEAAGFEEGLYIASDRYGMPWMSGGGCLIARDFLRMGLLFARKGMGVGNRKVGSPSYFDKTIKNLGPKYMELSKNKYLYYSNSTMVSGNMIGHSGYGGQFLATNFKTGKVAAFFSVLETKSATKESYKVDMINMLINLVNN
;
A
#
# COMPACT_ATOMS: atom_id res chain seq x y z
N MET A 1 -12.22 -12.14 18.56
CA MET A 1 -12.03 -11.16 17.48
C MET A 1 -13.34 -10.72 16.85
N ILE A 2 -14.14 -11.60 16.24
CA ILE A 2 -15.48 -11.29 15.66
C ILE A 2 -16.46 -10.74 16.73
N LYS A 3 -16.21 -10.95 18.01
CA LYS A 3 -16.95 -10.37 19.14
C LYS A 3 -16.43 -9.00 19.60
N ASN A 4 -15.37 -8.47 18.97
CA ASN A 4 -14.82 -7.15 19.31
C ASN A 4 -15.72 -6.06 18.71
N LYS A 5 -16.02 -5.01 19.48
CA LYS A 5 -16.83 -3.85 19.04
C LYS A 5 -16.25 -3.13 17.82
N SER A 6 -14.94 -3.24 17.60
CA SER A 6 -14.27 -2.65 16.42
C SER A 6 -14.36 -3.50 15.15
N PHE A 7 -14.85 -4.75 15.21
CA PHE A 7 -14.98 -5.61 14.04
C PHE A 7 -16.01 -5.09 13.05
N CYS A 8 -15.67 -5.06 11.77
CA CYS A 8 -16.58 -4.70 10.69
C CYS A 8 -16.87 -5.88 9.77
N SER A 9 -15.84 -6.50 9.20
CA SER A 9 -16.00 -7.68 8.35
C SER A 9 -14.73 -8.54 8.27
N LEU A 10 -14.93 -9.84 8.00
CA LEU A 10 -13.89 -10.77 7.58
C LEU A 10 -14.41 -11.62 6.44
N ILE A 11 -13.67 -11.61 5.34
CA ILE A 11 -13.94 -12.48 4.19
C ILE A 11 -12.69 -13.27 3.88
N VAL A 12 -12.87 -14.59 3.69
CA VAL A 12 -11.82 -15.50 3.22
C VAL A 12 -12.27 -16.13 1.92
N GLY A 13 -11.41 -16.14 0.92
CA GLY A 13 -11.74 -16.70 -0.39
C GLY A 13 -10.54 -17.36 -1.07
N LYS A 14 -10.84 -18.15 -2.11
CA LYS A 14 -9.87 -18.80 -2.98
C LYS A 14 -10.45 -18.97 -4.38
N GLY A 15 -9.72 -18.52 -5.39
CA GLY A 15 -10.21 -18.58 -6.78
C GLY A 15 -11.51 -17.78 -6.96
N GLN A 16 -12.60 -18.47 -7.26
CA GLN A 16 -13.94 -17.89 -7.41
C GLN A 16 -14.84 -18.11 -6.18
N ASN A 17 -14.34 -18.82 -5.16
CA ASN A 17 -15.14 -19.24 -4.01
C ASN A 17 -14.89 -18.35 -2.79
N ILE A 18 -15.97 -17.91 -2.16
CA ILE A 18 -15.95 -17.35 -0.81
C ILE A 18 -16.02 -18.53 0.16
N LEU A 19 -14.99 -18.71 0.97
CA LEU A 19 -14.89 -19.80 1.95
C LEU A 19 -15.48 -19.40 3.30
N PHE A 20 -15.42 -18.12 3.62
CA PHE A 20 -15.99 -17.54 4.83
C PHE A 20 -16.35 -16.08 4.59
N GLU A 21 -17.51 -15.64 5.08
CA GLU A 21 -17.97 -14.26 5.00
C GLU A 21 -18.75 -13.89 6.26
N LYS A 22 -18.28 -12.89 7.00
CA LYS A 22 -18.94 -12.38 8.20
C LYS A 22 -18.87 -10.87 8.28
N TYR A 23 -19.99 -10.26 8.64
CA TYR A 23 -20.13 -8.82 8.88
C TYR A 23 -20.57 -8.57 10.31
N ALA A 24 -20.19 -7.43 10.87
CA ALA A 24 -20.80 -6.90 12.10
C ALA A 24 -22.29 -6.59 11.84
N LYS A 25 -23.08 -6.55 12.91
CA LYS A 25 -24.54 -6.34 12.82
C LYS A 25 -24.90 -5.07 12.03
N ASP A 26 -24.14 -4.00 12.26
CA ASP A 26 -24.41 -2.67 11.68
C ASP A 26 -23.51 -2.32 10.48
N PHE A 27 -22.75 -3.29 9.95
CA PHE A 27 -21.90 -3.12 8.79
C PHE A 27 -22.48 -3.82 7.57
N LYS A 28 -22.86 -3.05 6.54
CA LYS A 28 -23.53 -3.58 5.35
C LYS A 28 -22.54 -4.14 4.33
N LYS A 29 -22.95 -5.14 3.55
CA LYS A 29 -22.12 -5.78 2.50
C LYS A 29 -21.63 -4.79 1.44
N ASN A 30 -22.46 -3.82 1.07
CA ASN A 30 -22.18 -2.78 0.09
C ASN A 30 -21.67 -1.47 0.71
N GLN A 31 -21.32 -1.48 1.98
CA GLN A 31 -20.73 -0.32 2.64
C GLN A 31 -19.23 -0.26 2.37
N PRO A 32 -18.74 0.75 1.64
CA PRO A 32 -17.31 0.91 1.43
C PRO A 32 -16.64 1.37 2.73
N GLN A 33 -15.43 0.86 2.96
CA GLN A 33 -14.57 1.29 4.04
C GLN A 33 -13.18 1.59 3.51
N THR A 34 -12.51 2.54 4.16
CA THR A 34 -11.13 2.84 3.82
C THR A 34 -10.22 1.63 3.98
N ILE A 35 -9.34 1.41 3.02
CA ILE A 35 -8.26 0.42 3.10
C ILE A 35 -6.94 1.06 3.53
N MET A 36 -6.91 2.40 3.64
CA MET A 36 -5.73 3.18 4.05
C MET A 36 -4.46 2.71 3.31
N SER A 37 -3.39 2.46 4.05
CA SER A 37 -2.08 2.08 3.49
C SER A 37 -2.06 0.81 2.63
N ILE A 38 -3.11 0.01 2.64
CA ILE A 38 -3.24 -1.14 1.71
C ILE A 38 -3.34 -0.66 0.26
N THR A 39 -3.78 0.58 0.03
CA THR A 39 -3.76 1.25 -1.29
C THR A 39 -2.37 1.21 -1.93
N LYS A 40 -1.30 1.25 -1.13
CA LYS A 40 0.10 1.18 -1.60
C LYS A 40 0.39 -0.06 -2.45
N MET A 41 -0.34 -1.15 -2.19
CA MET A 41 -0.13 -2.40 -2.92
C MET A 41 -0.38 -2.26 -4.43
N PHE A 42 -1.26 -1.37 -4.87
CA PHE A 42 -1.47 -1.14 -6.31
C PHE A 42 -0.19 -0.72 -7.04
N VAL A 43 0.68 0.05 -6.37
CA VAL A 43 1.96 0.48 -6.96
C VAL A 43 2.89 -0.71 -7.25
N ASN A 44 2.82 -1.79 -6.45
CA ASN A 44 3.54 -3.03 -6.78
C ASN A 44 3.13 -3.59 -8.15
N LEU A 45 1.83 -3.59 -8.46
CA LEU A 45 1.31 -4.06 -9.76
C LEU A 45 1.85 -3.20 -10.90
N PHE A 46 1.74 -1.89 -10.77
CA PHE A 46 2.12 -0.92 -11.83
C PHE A 46 3.62 -0.97 -12.12
N VAL A 47 4.43 -0.94 -11.07
CA VAL A 47 5.90 -1.07 -11.20
C VAL A 47 6.26 -2.43 -11.79
N GLY A 48 5.57 -3.50 -11.40
CA GLY A 48 5.81 -4.84 -11.93
C GLY A 48 5.63 -4.92 -13.46
N GLU A 49 4.63 -4.24 -13.99
CA GLU A 49 4.41 -4.16 -15.44
C GLU A 49 5.51 -3.36 -16.13
N LEU A 50 5.88 -2.21 -15.58
CA LEU A 50 6.95 -1.37 -16.15
C LEU A 50 8.33 -2.04 -16.09
N VAL A 51 8.61 -2.81 -15.04
CA VAL A 51 9.85 -3.63 -14.94
C VAL A 51 9.87 -4.72 -16.00
N LYS A 52 8.74 -5.43 -16.20
CA LYS A 52 8.60 -6.47 -17.22
C LYS A 52 8.86 -5.91 -18.62
N ASN A 53 8.33 -4.74 -18.90
CA ASN A 53 8.46 -4.07 -20.20
C ASN A 53 9.78 -3.31 -20.35
N LYS A 54 10.69 -3.39 -19.36
CA LYS A 54 11.99 -2.68 -19.31
C LYS A 54 11.86 -1.16 -19.37
N SER A 55 10.67 -0.61 -19.09
CA SER A 55 10.41 0.84 -19.09
C SER A 55 11.00 1.52 -17.85
N ILE A 56 11.16 0.78 -16.75
CA ILE A 56 11.76 1.27 -15.51
C ILE A 56 12.92 0.39 -15.08
N ASN A 57 14.01 1.03 -14.60
CA ASN A 57 15.12 0.36 -13.94
C ASN A 57 15.18 0.78 -12.47
N LEU A 58 14.91 -0.14 -11.56
CA LEU A 58 14.83 0.11 -10.13
C LEU A 58 16.17 0.51 -9.47
N ASN A 59 17.30 0.26 -10.16
CA ASN A 59 18.64 0.68 -9.70
C ASN A 59 18.97 2.12 -10.09
N LYS A 60 18.17 2.77 -10.94
CA LYS A 60 18.33 4.19 -11.26
C LYS A 60 17.88 5.06 -10.09
N LYS A 61 18.51 6.25 -9.98
CA LYS A 61 18.09 7.28 -9.02
C LYS A 61 16.70 7.81 -9.38
N VAL A 62 15.96 8.25 -8.38
CA VAL A 62 14.65 8.90 -8.56
C VAL A 62 14.78 10.11 -9.48
N SER A 63 15.84 10.94 -9.32
CA SER A 63 16.09 12.10 -10.16
C SER A 63 16.29 11.80 -11.64
N TYR A 64 16.63 10.55 -12.00
CA TYR A 64 16.74 10.15 -13.41
C TYR A 64 15.37 10.23 -14.13
N TYR A 65 14.27 9.89 -13.44
CA TYR A 65 12.93 9.94 -13.98
C TYR A 65 12.18 11.22 -13.58
N LEU A 66 12.49 11.78 -12.40
CA LEU A 66 11.90 13.01 -11.85
C LEU A 66 13.00 14.05 -11.56
N PRO A 67 13.50 14.78 -12.57
CA PRO A 67 14.64 15.70 -12.40
C PRO A 67 14.40 16.83 -11.38
N LYS A 68 13.12 17.19 -11.15
CA LYS A 68 12.72 18.26 -10.22
C LYS A 68 12.44 17.79 -8.81
N ILE A 69 12.56 16.48 -8.54
CA ILE A 69 12.24 15.92 -7.20
C ILE A 69 13.15 16.54 -6.13
N GLY A 70 12.59 16.77 -4.94
CA GLY A 70 13.34 17.32 -3.82
C GLY A 70 14.54 16.47 -3.40
N SER A 71 15.51 17.10 -2.76
CA SER A 71 16.77 16.44 -2.31
C SER A 71 16.53 15.25 -1.37
N GLY A 72 15.33 15.13 -0.78
CA GLY A 72 14.94 14.00 0.05
C GLY A 72 14.77 12.68 -0.72
N TYR A 73 14.76 12.72 -2.05
CA TYR A 73 14.60 11.53 -2.90
C TYR A 73 15.60 11.46 -4.05
N GLY A 74 16.12 12.61 -4.52
CA GLY A 74 16.84 12.69 -5.80
C GLY A 74 17.94 11.64 -5.98
N GLU A 75 18.77 11.42 -4.98
CA GLU A 75 19.89 10.48 -5.01
C GLU A 75 19.52 9.03 -4.61
N ALA A 76 18.29 8.79 -4.18
CA ALA A 76 17.82 7.47 -3.80
C ALA A 76 17.57 6.61 -5.03
N LYS A 77 17.86 5.31 -4.94
CA LYS A 77 17.41 4.35 -5.95
C LYS A 77 15.90 4.10 -5.79
N ILE A 78 15.20 3.86 -6.88
CA ILE A 78 13.77 3.53 -6.84
C ILE A 78 13.51 2.29 -5.97
N GLN A 79 14.42 1.29 -6.01
CA GLN A 79 14.32 0.10 -5.18
C GLN A 79 14.32 0.43 -3.69
N ASP A 80 15.15 1.39 -3.24
CA ASP A 80 15.19 1.81 -1.83
C ASP A 80 13.90 2.53 -1.41
N VAL A 81 13.33 3.33 -2.31
CA VAL A 81 12.05 4.00 -2.08
C VAL A 81 10.91 2.98 -1.95
N LEU A 82 10.84 1.99 -2.86
CA LEU A 82 9.86 0.90 -2.83
C LEU A 82 9.94 0.04 -1.56
N ASN A 83 11.13 -0.11 -1.02
CA ASN A 83 11.40 -0.94 0.17
C ASN A 83 11.32 -0.14 1.49
N MET A 84 10.85 1.11 1.48
CA MET A 84 10.82 1.97 2.67
C MET A 84 12.19 2.12 3.35
N ASN A 85 13.25 2.26 2.53
CA ASN A 85 14.63 2.31 3.00
C ASN A 85 15.26 3.72 2.87
N ILE A 86 14.44 4.79 3.00
CA ILE A 86 14.87 6.18 2.81
C ILE A 86 14.73 6.98 4.09
N ILE A 87 15.77 7.77 4.42
CA ILE A 87 15.77 8.75 5.50
C ILE A 87 15.78 10.16 4.90
N ASN A 88 14.69 10.90 5.12
CA ASN A 88 14.54 12.29 4.68
C ASN A 88 13.70 13.08 5.70
N SER A 89 13.38 14.33 5.41
CA SER A 89 12.64 15.22 6.31
C SER A 89 11.16 14.83 6.52
N TYR A 90 10.60 13.91 5.74
CA TYR A 90 9.24 13.43 5.95
C TYR A 90 9.13 12.58 7.21
N THR A 91 8.18 12.90 8.07
CA THR A 91 7.91 12.21 9.33
C THR A 91 6.58 11.43 9.25
N GLU A 92 6.60 10.18 9.71
CA GLU A 92 5.43 9.29 9.77
C GLU A 92 5.08 9.01 11.24
N ASP A 93 4.63 10.03 11.95
CA ASP A 93 4.27 9.95 13.38
C ASP A 93 2.80 10.28 13.58
N TYR A 94 1.97 9.26 13.72
CA TYR A 94 0.52 9.38 13.87
C TYR A 94 0.08 9.87 15.26
N THR A 95 1.01 10.10 16.18
CA THR A 95 0.72 10.68 17.49
C THR A 95 0.88 12.21 17.51
N LYS A 96 1.54 12.77 16.48
CA LYS A 96 1.87 14.19 16.36
C LYS A 96 1.04 14.88 15.27
N ALA A 97 0.19 15.82 15.66
CA ALA A 97 -0.72 16.54 14.76
C ALA A 97 -0.02 17.29 13.60
N TYR A 98 1.27 17.57 13.72
CA TYR A 98 2.06 18.29 12.71
C TYR A 98 3.08 17.39 12.01
N SER A 99 2.97 16.06 12.12
CA SER A 99 3.80 15.16 11.33
C SER A 99 3.54 15.35 9.84
N SER A 100 4.55 15.05 9.02
CA SER A 100 4.42 15.19 7.57
C SER A 100 3.32 14.32 7.00
N SER A 101 3.05 13.15 7.60
CA SER A 101 1.95 12.27 7.21
C SER A 101 0.59 12.95 7.31
N PHE A 102 0.30 13.69 8.40
CA PHE A 102 -0.95 14.43 8.53
C PHE A 102 -1.01 15.68 7.65
N LEU A 103 0.13 16.32 7.35
CA LEU A 103 0.19 17.43 6.40
C LEU A 103 0.01 16.95 4.95
N HIS A 104 0.31 15.69 4.67
CA HIS A 104 0.12 15.06 3.37
C HIS A 104 -1.36 14.70 3.08
N GLU A 105 -2.16 14.40 4.11
CA GLU A 105 -3.56 14.03 3.93
C GLU A 105 -4.41 15.08 3.20
N PRO A 106 -4.34 16.39 3.52
CA PRO A 106 -5.04 17.41 2.75
C PRO A 106 -4.54 17.53 1.31
N VAL A 107 -3.24 17.31 1.08
CA VAL A 107 -2.65 17.36 -0.26
C VAL A 107 -3.18 16.21 -1.12
N GLY A 108 -3.33 15.02 -0.55
CA GLY A 108 -3.93 13.86 -1.21
C GLY A 108 -5.46 13.87 -1.28
N GLY A 109 -6.11 14.94 -0.83
CA GLY A 109 -7.57 15.07 -0.85
C GLY A 109 -8.32 14.26 0.23
N TRP A 110 -7.59 13.69 1.20
CA TRP A 110 -8.19 12.89 2.28
C TRP A 110 -8.83 13.74 3.39
N ARG A 111 -8.29 14.93 3.63
CA ARG A 111 -8.84 15.93 4.57
C ARG A 111 -8.98 17.29 3.91
N LEU A 112 -9.89 18.09 4.41
CA LEU A 112 -9.96 19.49 4.00
C LEU A 112 -8.71 20.24 4.49
N PRO A 113 -8.05 21.03 3.61
CA PRO A 113 -6.92 21.85 4.01
C PRO A 113 -7.40 22.98 4.94
N LYS A 114 -6.61 23.30 5.97
CA LYS A 114 -6.91 24.43 6.87
C LYS A 114 -6.91 25.77 6.14
N ASN A 115 -6.11 25.90 5.10
CA ASN A 115 -6.04 27.08 4.26
C ASN A 115 -6.05 26.67 2.78
N LEU A 116 -7.16 26.91 2.11
CA LEU A 116 -7.37 26.57 0.70
C LEU A 116 -6.41 27.30 -0.25
N LYS A 117 -5.89 28.50 0.13
CA LYS A 117 -4.99 29.28 -0.71
C LYS A 117 -3.60 28.64 -0.84
N ASN A 118 -3.15 27.91 0.17
CA ASN A 118 -1.82 27.29 0.22
C ASN A 118 -1.86 25.78 -0.06
N HIS A 119 -2.89 25.32 -0.74
CA HIS A 119 -3.04 23.91 -1.06
C HIS A 119 -2.17 23.53 -2.26
N SER A 120 -1.07 22.82 -2.02
CA SER A 120 -0.18 22.30 -3.07
C SER A 120 -0.75 21.03 -3.71
N SER A 121 -0.27 20.71 -4.93
CA SER A 121 -0.45 19.39 -5.53
C SER A 121 0.40 18.34 -4.81
N GLN A 122 0.11 17.07 -5.06
CA GLN A 122 0.98 15.98 -4.56
C GLN A 122 2.41 16.16 -5.08
N GLU A 123 2.60 16.49 -6.36
CA GLU A 123 3.91 16.71 -6.95
C GLU A 123 4.67 17.84 -6.24
N GLU A 124 4.04 19.01 -6.02
CA GLU A 124 4.66 20.13 -5.31
C GLU A 124 5.05 19.75 -3.88
N TYR A 125 4.17 19.05 -3.17
CA TYR A 125 4.44 18.59 -1.82
C TYR A 125 5.63 17.62 -1.78
N LEU A 126 5.65 16.62 -2.66
CA LEU A 126 6.73 15.63 -2.73
C LEU A 126 8.07 16.27 -3.12
N ASN A 127 8.04 17.27 -4.01
CA ASN A 127 9.23 18.06 -4.39
C ASN A 127 9.76 18.91 -3.23
N SER A 128 8.94 19.25 -2.24
CA SER A 128 9.37 20.01 -1.05
C SER A 128 10.13 19.18 -0.01
N ILE A 129 10.10 17.85 -0.09
CA ILE A 129 10.75 16.96 0.88
C ILE A 129 12.28 17.03 0.70
N LYS A 130 12.98 17.31 1.80
CA LYS A 130 14.42 17.57 1.80
C LYS A 130 15.22 16.44 2.46
N LYS A 131 16.47 16.30 2.06
CA LYS A 131 17.46 15.51 2.77
C LYS A 131 17.73 16.13 4.16
N ILE A 132 17.87 15.30 5.18
CA ILE A 132 18.30 15.77 6.50
C ILE A 132 19.80 16.06 6.45
N LYS A 133 20.18 17.27 6.91
CA LYS A 133 21.59 17.67 6.97
C LYS A 133 22.43 16.65 7.75
N ASN A 134 23.58 16.31 7.24
CA ASN A 134 24.55 15.38 7.86
C ASN A 134 24.03 13.94 8.11
N LYS A 135 22.92 13.53 7.44
CA LYS A 135 22.45 12.14 7.48
C LYS A 135 22.55 11.48 6.11
N SER A 136 22.82 10.17 6.11
CA SER A 136 22.68 9.36 4.90
C SER A 136 21.21 9.39 4.44
N LEU A 137 21.00 9.42 3.14
CA LEU A 137 19.67 9.28 2.56
C LEU A 137 19.19 7.83 2.65
N ILE A 138 20.11 6.87 2.59
CA ILE A 138 19.80 5.45 2.69
C ILE A 138 19.81 5.05 4.16
N ASN A 139 18.78 4.35 4.58
CA ASN A 139 18.65 3.79 5.91
C ASN A 139 19.65 2.63 6.08
N SER A 140 20.49 2.69 7.12
CA SER A 140 21.46 1.65 7.47
C SER A 140 20.90 0.62 8.47
N SER A 141 19.69 0.82 8.97
CA SER A 141 19.02 -0.13 9.85
C SER A 141 18.56 -1.37 9.09
N GLU A 142 18.51 -2.51 9.75
CA GLU A 142 17.88 -3.72 9.19
C GLU A 142 16.34 -3.62 9.10
N TYR A 143 15.74 -2.61 9.75
CA TYR A 143 14.31 -2.35 9.73
C TYR A 143 13.93 -1.25 8.75
N ALA A 144 12.80 -1.42 8.10
CA ALA A 144 12.21 -0.43 7.22
C ALA A 144 11.92 0.90 7.95
N PHE A 145 12.21 2.00 7.28
CA PHE A 145 11.85 3.33 7.74
C PHE A 145 10.60 3.81 6.99
N TYR A 146 9.44 3.36 7.47
CA TYR A 146 8.16 3.53 6.78
C TYR A 146 7.80 4.99 6.54
N LYS A 147 7.45 5.33 5.28
CA LYS A 147 7.05 6.67 4.84
C LYS A 147 5.98 6.58 3.75
N SER A 148 4.81 7.12 3.99
CA SER A 148 3.72 7.16 3.00
C SER A 148 4.12 7.84 1.70
N ALA A 149 4.82 8.98 1.78
CA ALA A 149 5.30 9.72 0.61
C ALA A 149 6.16 8.91 -0.37
N ASN A 150 6.85 7.86 0.10
CA ASN A 150 7.64 6.99 -0.79
C ASN A 150 6.76 6.38 -1.91
N THR A 151 5.55 5.96 -1.56
CA THR A 151 4.63 5.34 -2.53
C THR A 151 4.17 6.34 -3.57
N ASP A 152 3.87 7.57 -3.17
CA ASP A 152 3.38 8.61 -4.08
C ASP A 152 4.51 9.12 -4.99
N VAL A 153 5.77 9.17 -4.52
CA VAL A 153 6.94 9.41 -5.38
C VAL A 153 7.07 8.34 -6.46
N VAL A 154 6.89 7.06 -6.10
CA VAL A 154 6.89 5.98 -7.11
C VAL A 154 5.70 6.11 -8.05
N GLY A 155 4.54 6.55 -7.56
CA GLY A 155 3.36 6.89 -8.38
C GLY A 155 3.68 7.92 -9.46
N LEU A 156 4.36 9.02 -9.11
CA LEU A 156 4.81 10.03 -10.08
C LEU A 156 5.76 9.42 -11.14
N ILE A 157 6.67 8.53 -10.72
CA ILE A 157 7.55 7.82 -11.67
C ILE A 157 6.74 6.95 -12.62
N VAL A 158 5.72 6.23 -12.10
CA VAL A 158 4.84 5.38 -12.92
C VAL A 158 4.15 6.22 -14.01
N GLU A 159 3.56 7.36 -13.67
CA GLU A 159 2.95 8.27 -14.65
C GLU A 159 3.99 8.77 -15.69
N LYS A 160 5.11 9.26 -15.19
CA LYS A 160 6.16 9.85 -16.04
C LYS A 160 6.72 8.85 -17.05
N VAL A 161 6.96 7.62 -16.62
CA VAL A 161 7.58 6.58 -17.44
C VAL A 161 6.61 5.97 -18.44
N SER A 162 5.34 5.80 -18.02
CA SER A 162 4.32 5.17 -18.85
C SER A 162 3.59 6.12 -19.79
N GLY A 163 3.61 7.42 -19.52
CA GLY A 163 2.77 8.40 -20.21
C GLY A 163 1.27 8.23 -19.94
N ARG A 164 0.88 7.36 -18.98
CA ARG A 164 -0.49 7.11 -18.54
C ARG A 164 -0.71 7.71 -17.17
N THR A 165 -1.89 8.25 -16.91
CA THR A 165 -2.24 8.76 -15.58
C THR A 165 -2.32 7.62 -14.54
N LEU A 166 -2.04 7.91 -13.28
CA LEU A 166 -2.28 6.93 -12.20
C LEU A 166 -3.76 6.50 -12.12
N ARG A 167 -4.68 7.38 -12.50
CA ARG A 167 -6.10 7.05 -12.63
C ARG A 167 -6.31 5.91 -13.61
N ASP A 168 -5.69 5.94 -14.79
CA ASP A 168 -5.84 4.89 -15.81
C ASP A 168 -5.21 3.57 -15.33
N TRP A 169 -4.10 3.65 -14.60
CA TRP A 169 -3.48 2.49 -13.95
C TRP A 169 -4.41 1.88 -12.91
N VAL A 170 -5.04 2.70 -12.06
CA VAL A 170 -6.01 2.27 -11.05
C VAL A 170 -7.22 1.61 -11.72
N LEU A 171 -7.78 2.22 -12.78
CA LEU A 171 -8.88 1.64 -13.54
C LEU A 171 -8.52 0.27 -14.12
N SER A 172 -7.31 0.14 -14.68
CA SER A 172 -6.84 -1.16 -15.19
C SER A 172 -6.77 -2.23 -14.08
N ALA A 173 -6.38 -1.85 -12.86
CA ALA A 173 -6.36 -2.77 -11.72
C ALA A 173 -7.78 -3.13 -11.23
N VAL A 174 -8.70 -2.16 -11.18
CA VAL A 174 -10.12 -2.36 -10.85
C VAL A 174 -10.77 -3.36 -11.82
N GLU A 175 -10.58 -3.15 -13.11
CA GLU A 175 -11.09 -4.05 -14.16
C GLU A 175 -10.46 -5.45 -14.09
N ALA A 176 -9.14 -5.53 -13.89
CA ALA A 176 -8.44 -6.81 -13.75
C ALA A 176 -8.87 -7.58 -12.51
N ALA A 177 -9.14 -6.90 -11.40
CA ALA A 177 -9.65 -7.51 -10.17
C ALA A 177 -11.11 -7.95 -10.30
N GLY A 178 -11.89 -7.34 -11.21
CA GLY A 178 -13.32 -7.58 -11.38
C GLY A 178 -14.14 -7.05 -10.20
N PHE A 179 -13.87 -5.79 -9.77
CA PHE A 179 -14.63 -5.18 -8.68
C PHE A 179 -16.11 -5.02 -9.04
N GLU A 180 -16.99 -5.23 -8.06
CA GLU A 180 -18.46 -5.07 -8.20
C GLU A 180 -18.86 -3.61 -8.13
N GLU A 181 -18.39 -2.91 -7.08
CA GLU A 181 -18.75 -1.51 -6.81
C GLU A 181 -17.62 -0.53 -7.20
N GLY A 182 -16.43 -1.06 -7.54
CA GLY A 182 -15.27 -0.27 -7.91
C GLY A 182 -14.44 0.20 -6.71
N LEU A 183 -13.53 1.13 -6.97
CA LEU A 183 -12.64 1.74 -5.99
C LEU A 183 -12.93 3.23 -5.87
N TYR A 184 -13.30 3.66 -4.67
CA TYR A 184 -13.28 5.08 -4.32
C TYR A 184 -11.87 5.43 -3.88
N ILE A 185 -11.29 6.48 -4.44
CA ILE A 185 -9.93 6.92 -4.07
C ILE A 185 -9.86 8.44 -3.96
N ALA A 186 -9.31 8.92 -2.85
CA ALA A 186 -9.01 10.33 -2.70
C ALA A 186 -7.97 10.76 -3.74
N SER A 187 -8.05 11.98 -4.21
CA SER A 187 -7.11 12.56 -5.17
C SER A 187 -6.76 13.98 -4.80
N ASP A 188 -5.64 14.47 -5.31
CA ASP A 188 -5.33 15.88 -5.21
C ASP A 188 -6.24 16.75 -6.12
N ARG A 189 -6.04 18.05 -6.06
CA ARG A 189 -6.81 19.04 -6.85
C ARG A 189 -6.69 18.86 -8.37
N TYR A 190 -5.72 18.10 -8.85
CA TYR A 190 -5.50 17.81 -10.27
C TYR A 190 -5.94 16.41 -10.68
N GLY A 191 -6.55 15.67 -9.75
CA GLY A 191 -7.07 14.32 -10.00
C GLY A 191 -6.04 13.21 -9.88
N MET A 192 -4.84 13.49 -9.36
CA MET A 192 -3.84 12.46 -9.09
C MET A 192 -4.27 11.62 -7.87
N PRO A 193 -4.52 10.30 -8.01
CA PRO A 193 -4.91 9.44 -6.89
C PRO A 193 -3.89 9.41 -5.77
N TRP A 194 -4.35 9.45 -4.53
CA TRP A 194 -3.49 9.35 -3.34
C TRP A 194 -3.17 7.88 -3.04
N MET A 195 -2.08 7.38 -3.67
CA MET A 195 -1.72 5.97 -3.65
C MET A 195 -1.22 5.50 -2.29
N SER A 196 -0.81 6.39 -1.42
CA SER A 196 -0.31 6.02 -0.09
C SER A 196 -1.39 5.73 0.95
N GLY A 197 -2.68 6.06 0.67
CA GLY A 197 -3.72 5.83 1.67
C GLY A 197 -5.16 6.11 1.28
N GLY A 198 -5.42 6.60 0.06
CA GLY A 198 -6.71 7.17 -0.33
C GLY A 198 -7.82 6.19 -0.69
N GLY A 199 -7.56 4.88 -0.74
CA GLY A 199 -8.52 3.90 -1.24
C GLY A 199 -9.62 3.52 -0.25
N CYS A 200 -10.85 3.31 -0.78
CA CYS A 200 -11.98 2.71 -0.07
C CYS A 200 -12.62 1.62 -0.95
N LEU A 201 -12.96 0.50 -0.35
CA LEU A 201 -13.56 -0.67 -1.01
C LEU A 201 -14.69 -1.26 -0.17
N ILE A 202 -15.67 -1.89 -0.83
CA ILE A 202 -16.54 -2.84 -0.13
C ILE A 202 -15.74 -4.11 0.22
N ALA A 203 -16.18 -4.86 1.20
CA ALA A 203 -15.44 -6.02 1.72
C ALA A 203 -15.18 -7.09 0.64
N ARG A 204 -16.13 -7.33 -0.27
CA ARG A 204 -15.95 -8.28 -1.38
C ARG A 204 -14.94 -7.80 -2.42
N ASP A 205 -14.88 -6.51 -2.72
CA ASP A 205 -13.89 -5.95 -3.64
C ASP A 205 -12.50 -5.92 -3.00
N PHE A 206 -12.45 -5.77 -1.67
CA PHE A 206 -11.21 -5.93 -0.91
C PHE A 206 -10.67 -7.38 -0.99
N LEU A 207 -11.54 -8.38 -0.93
CA LEU A 207 -11.17 -9.77 -1.22
C LEU A 207 -10.66 -9.92 -2.68
N ARG A 208 -11.35 -9.35 -3.67
CA ARG A 208 -10.97 -9.42 -5.10
C ARG A 208 -9.61 -8.78 -5.36
N MET A 209 -9.30 -7.67 -4.68
CA MET A 209 -7.96 -7.10 -4.70
C MET A 209 -6.92 -8.14 -4.28
N GLY A 210 -7.13 -8.83 -3.16
CA GLY A 210 -6.24 -9.89 -2.71
C GLY A 210 -6.16 -11.06 -3.71
N LEU A 211 -7.27 -11.45 -4.33
CA LEU A 211 -7.30 -12.51 -5.34
C LEU A 211 -6.51 -12.13 -6.61
N LEU A 212 -6.48 -10.85 -7.00
CA LEU A 212 -5.61 -10.37 -8.07
C LEU A 212 -4.13 -10.59 -7.71
N PHE A 213 -3.75 -10.31 -6.46
CA PHE A 213 -2.41 -10.59 -5.94
C PHE A 213 -2.12 -12.11 -5.87
N ALA A 214 -3.08 -12.94 -5.43
CA ALA A 214 -2.93 -14.40 -5.42
C ALA A 214 -2.62 -14.96 -6.81
N ARG A 215 -3.19 -14.35 -7.85
CA ARG A 215 -2.95 -14.69 -9.26
C ARG A 215 -1.78 -13.93 -9.89
N LYS A 216 -0.95 -13.27 -9.07
CA LYS A 216 0.25 -12.53 -9.52
C LYS A 216 -0.05 -11.49 -10.60
N GLY A 217 -1.18 -10.77 -10.47
CA GLY A 217 -1.63 -9.77 -11.41
C GLY A 217 -2.42 -10.29 -12.62
N MET A 218 -2.67 -11.60 -12.67
CA MET A 218 -3.58 -12.16 -13.68
C MET A 218 -5.02 -11.93 -13.25
N GLY A 219 -5.71 -11.07 -13.97
CA GLY A 219 -7.07 -10.65 -13.68
C GLY A 219 -8.15 -11.55 -14.25
N VAL A 220 -9.41 -11.09 -14.17
CA VAL A 220 -10.56 -11.72 -14.81
C VAL A 220 -10.62 -11.34 -16.30
N GLY A 221 -11.26 -12.18 -17.13
CA GLY A 221 -11.45 -11.89 -18.55
C GLY A 221 -10.12 -11.67 -19.32
N ASN A 222 -9.08 -12.43 -18.99
CA ASN A 222 -7.73 -12.33 -19.58
C ASN A 222 -7.03 -10.96 -19.37
N ARG A 223 -7.57 -10.09 -18.54
CA ARG A 223 -6.91 -8.83 -18.17
C ARG A 223 -5.65 -9.11 -17.34
N LYS A 224 -4.66 -8.26 -17.49
CA LYS A 224 -3.39 -8.37 -16.77
C LYS A 224 -2.98 -7.00 -16.26
N VAL A 225 -2.52 -6.95 -15.01
CA VAL A 225 -1.88 -5.79 -14.44
C VAL A 225 -0.74 -6.26 -13.54
N GLY A 226 0.49 -5.86 -13.85
CA GLY A 226 1.68 -6.34 -13.15
C GLY A 226 2.39 -7.49 -13.86
N SER A 227 3.27 -8.16 -13.14
CA SER A 227 4.16 -9.18 -13.70
C SER A 227 4.39 -10.32 -12.72
N PRO A 228 4.08 -11.59 -13.10
CA PRO A 228 4.38 -12.75 -12.26
C PRO A 228 5.85 -12.84 -11.82
N SER A 229 6.80 -12.55 -12.73
CA SER A 229 8.23 -12.55 -12.39
C SER A 229 8.62 -11.46 -11.39
N TYR A 230 7.94 -10.31 -11.40
CA TYR A 230 8.16 -9.26 -10.41
C TYR A 230 7.58 -9.63 -9.04
N PHE A 231 6.42 -10.30 -9.00
CA PHE A 231 5.87 -10.88 -7.77
C PHE A 231 6.83 -11.89 -7.15
N ASP A 232 7.39 -12.79 -7.97
CA ASP A 232 8.35 -13.77 -7.49
C ASP A 232 9.61 -13.10 -6.91
N LYS A 233 10.09 -12.02 -7.55
CA LYS A 233 11.19 -11.19 -7.02
C LYS A 233 10.80 -10.51 -5.71
N THR A 234 9.58 -9.99 -5.59
CA THR A 234 9.09 -9.34 -4.37
C THR A 234 9.14 -10.27 -3.16
N ILE A 235 8.87 -11.56 -3.36
CA ILE A 235 8.90 -12.57 -2.30
C ILE A 235 10.31 -13.10 -2.04
N LYS A 236 11.12 -13.29 -3.08
CA LYS A 236 12.45 -13.88 -2.95
C LYS A 236 13.50 -12.88 -2.50
N ASN A 237 13.44 -11.64 -3.02
CA ASN A 237 14.39 -10.57 -2.72
C ASN A 237 13.76 -9.64 -1.69
N LEU A 238 13.66 -10.11 -0.46
CA LEU A 238 13.06 -9.37 0.63
C LEU A 238 13.77 -8.03 0.86
N GLY A 239 12.98 -6.99 1.07
CA GLY A 239 13.47 -5.72 1.59
C GLY A 239 13.78 -5.81 3.09
N PRO A 240 13.95 -4.69 3.79
CA PRO A 240 14.24 -4.67 5.21
C PRO A 240 13.11 -5.28 6.06
N LYS A 241 13.44 -5.73 7.26
CA LYS A 241 12.45 -6.15 8.26
C LYS A 241 11.50 -5.00 8.55
N TYR A 242 10.22 -5.30 8.71
CA TYR A 242 9.22 -4.29 9.09
C TYR A 242 8.82 -4.44 10.56
N MET A 243 8.58 -5.65 11.01
CA MET A 243 8.27 -5.97 12.40
C MET A 243 8.52 -7.46 12.69
N GLU A 244 8.73 -7.78 13.96
CA GLU A 244 8.75 -9.15 14.43
C GLU A 244 7.34 -9.65 14.71
N LEU A 245 6.99 -10.82 14.18
CA LEU A 245 5.69 -11.47 14.38
C LEU A 245 5.72 -12.48 15.53
N SER A 246 6.85 -13.16 15.69
CA SER A 246 7.19 -14.05 16.80
C SER A 246 8.69 -14.33 16.76
N LYS A 247 9.23 -15.03 17.75
CA LYS A 247 10.68 -15.31 17.84
C LYS A 247 11.24 -15.78 16.48
N ASN A 248 12.16 -14.99 15.93
CA ASN A 248 12.82 -15.22 14.63
C ASN A 248 11.89 -15.26 13.41
N LYS A 249 10.65 -14.78 13.52
CA LYS A 249 9.70 -14.67 12.43
C LYS A 249 9.41 -13.20 12.15
N TYR A 250 9.72 -12.74 10.95
CA TYR A 250 9.61 -11.33 10.59
C TYR A 250 8.61 -11.11 9.46
N LEU A 251 7.99 -9.94 9.50
CA LEU A 251 7.35 -9.32 8.37
C LEU A 251 8.37 -8.40 7.71
N TYR A 252 8.55 -8.52 6.41
CA TYR A 252 9.47 -7.70 5.62
C TYR A 252 8.69 -6.68 4.79
N TYR A 253 9.28 -5.52 4.53
CA TYR A 253 8.70 -4.56 3.60
C TYR A 253 9.41 -4.67 2.25
N SER A 254 8.70 -5.10 1.22
CA SER A 254 9.27 -5.41 -0.09
C SER A 254 8.36 -4.87 -1.21
N ASN A 255 8.91 -3.98 -2.04
CA ASN A 255 8.23 -3.46 -3.23
C ASN A 255 6.80 -2.95 -2.95
N SER A 256 6.64 -2.05 -1.98
CA SER A 256 5.33 -1.48 -1.54
C SER A 256 4.33 -2.50 -0.98
N THR A 257 4.82 -3.64 -0.49
CA THR A 257 4.02 -4.68 0.15
C THR A 257 4.69 -5.22 1.41
N MET A 258 3.93 -5.91 2.24
CA MET A 258 4.45 -6.65 3.40
C MET A 258 4.50 -8.14 3.05
N VAL A 259 5.62 -8.79 3.36
CA VAL A 259 5.90 -10.19 2.97
C VAL A 259 6.34 -11.00 4.18
N SER A 260 5.79 -12.21 4.34
CA SER A 260 6.26 -13.22 5.31
C SER A 260 6.08 -14.62 4.72
N GLY A 261 7.16 -15.30 4.39
CA GLY A 261 7.12 -16.59 3.69
C GLY A 261 6.37 -16.48 2.35
N ASN A 262 5.31 -17.27 2.18
CA ASN A 262 4.47 -17.24 0.96
C ASN A 262 3.33 -16.21 1.03
N MET A 263 3.24 -15.44 2.12
CA MET A 263 2.22 -14.42 2.30
C MET A 263 2.73 -13.07 1.78
N ILE A 264 1.89 -12.41 0.99
CA ILE A 264 1.98 -11.00 0.64
C ILE A 264 0.71 -10.30 1.10
N GLY A 265 0.84 -9.08 1.59
CA GLY A 265 -0.31 -8.30 2.05
C GLY A 265 0.09 -6.90 2.48
N HIS A 266 -0.75 -6.28 3.26
CA HIS A 266 -0.48 -4.99 3.90
C HIS A 266 -1.44 -4.75 5.06
N SER A 267 -1.09 -3.83 5.96
CA SER A 267 -1.97 -3.30 6.99
C SER A 267 -2.33 -1.84 6.71
N GLY A 268 -3.56 -1.45 7.03
CA GLY A 268 -4.03 -0.07 6.96
C GLY A 268 -4.24 0.55 8.36
N TYR A 269 -4.03 1.86 8.47
CA TYR A 269 -4.32 2.60 9.68
C TYR A 269 -5.79 2.43 10.08
N GLY A 270 -6.07 2.19 11.37
CA GLY A 270 -7.44 1.92 11.86
C GLY A 270 -7.84 0.46 11.85
N GLY A 271 -6.96 -0.48 11.47
CA GLY A 271 -7.18 -1.91 11.67
C GLY A 271 -7.70 -2.67 10.45
N GLN A 272 -7.37 -2.23 9.26
CA GLN A 272 -7.59 -2.96 8.02
C GLN A 272 -6.39 -3.86 7.73
N PHE A 273 -6.65 -5.09 7.25
CA PHE A 273 -5.60 -6.05 6.92
C PHE A 273 -5.97 -6.89 5.71
N LEU A 274 -5.00 -7.08 4.82
CA LEU A 274 -5.09 -8.00 3.69
C LEU A 274 -3.93 -8.99 3.76
N ALA A 275 -4.24 -10.27 3.67
CA ALA A 275 -3.25 -11.32 3.53
C ALA A 275 -3.60 -12.21 2.35
N THR A 276 -2.61 -12.52 1.53
CA THR A 276 -2.73 -13.35 0.33
C THR A 276 -1.59 -14.36 0.33
N ASN A 277 -1.89 -15.64 0.12
CA ASN A 277 -0.88 -16.70 0.01
C ASN A 277 -0.85 -17.24 -1.42
N PHE A 278 0.28 -17.11 -2.11
CA PHE A 278 0.43 -17.59 -3.49
C PHE A 278 0.43 -19.11 -3.63
N LYS A 279 0.88 -19.83 -2.60
CA LYS A 279 0.97 -21.29 -2.64
C LYS A 279 -0.40 -21.92 -2.51
N THR A 280 -1.23 -21.42 -1.60
CA THR A 280 -2.59 -21.93 -1.37
C THR A 280 -3.62 -21.27 -2.30
N GLY A 281 -3.34 -20.07 -2.81
CA GLY A 281 -4.27 -19.23 -3.54
C GLY A 281 -5.34 -18.59 -2.64
N LYS A 282 -5.21 -18.71 -1.31
CA LYS A 282 -6.16 -18.14 -0.34
C LYS A 282 -5.88 -16.67 -0.06
N VAL A 283 -6.95 -15.96 0.22
CA VAL A 283 -6.96 -14.55 0.60
C VAL A 283 -7.84 -14.36 1.82
N ALA A 284 -7.39 -13.55 2.75
CA ALA A 284 -8.19 -13.08 3.88
C ALA A 284 -8.18 -11.54 3.92
N ALA A 285 -9.37 -10.94 3.85
CA ALA A 285 -9.61 -9.50 3.90
C ALA A 285 -10.36 -9.17 5.18
N PHE A 286 -9.80 -8.30 6.00
CA PHE A 286 -10.34 -7.95 7.31
C PHE A 286 -10.51 -6.44 7.45
N PHE A 287 -11.72 -6.02 7.84
CA PHE A 287 -12.03 -4.65 8.20
C PHE A 287 -12.34 -4.51 9.68
N SER A 288 -11.76 -3.49 10.31
CA SER A 288 -12.13 -3.01 11.63
C SER A 288 -12.02 -1.50 11.73
N VAL A 289 -12.57 -0.92 12.80
CA VAL A 289 -12.40 0.48 13.17
C VAL A 289 -11.84 0.54 14.58
N LEU A 290 -10.57 0.93 14.71
CA LEU A 290 -9.93 1.13 15.99
C LEU A 290 -10.06 2.59 16.42
N GLU A 291 -10.69 2.82 17.56
CA GLU A 291 -10.94 4.16 18.11
C GLU A 291 -9.76 4.71 18.94
N THR A 292 -8.60 4.08 18.90
CA THR A 292 -7.42 4.53 19.65
C THR A 292 -6.66 5.60 18.89
N LYS A 293 -6.06 6.57 19.60
CA LYS A 293 -5.23 7.64 19.00
C LYS A 293 -4.13 7.13 18.07
N SER A 294 -3.58 5.95 18.34
CA SER A 294 -2.56 5.34 17.49
C SER A 294 -3.13 4.44 16.39
N ALA A 295 -4.38 3.96 16.53
CA ALA A 295 -5.03 2.96 15.67
C ALA A 295 -4.10 1.81 15.22
N THR A 296 -2.96 1.65 15.90
CA THR A 296 -1.82 0.80 15.50
C THR A 296 -1.12 0.22 16.72
N LYS A 297 -1.90 -0.17 17.78
CA LYS A 297 -1.28 -0.89 18.90
C LYS A 297 -0.53 -2.09 18.33
N GLU A 298 0.79 -2.15 18.54
CA GLU A 298 1.68 -3.10 17.88
C GLU A 298 1.28 -4.55 18.16
N SER A 299 0.94 -4.87 19.41
CA SER A 299 0.46 -6.21 19.80
C SER A 299 -0.78 -6.62 19.01
N TYR A 300 -1.76 -5.71 18.84
CA TYR A 300 -2.96 -5.98 18.05
C TYR A 300 -2.62 -6.25 16.58
N LYS A 301 -1.70 -5.47 16.01
CA LYS A 301 -1.25 -5.64 14.63
C LYS A 301 -0.58 -7.01 14.45
N VAL A 302 0.31 -7.41 15.37
CA VAL A 302 0.96 -8.72 15.36
C VAL A 302 -0.06 -9.86 15.43
N ASP A 303 -1.00 -9.78 16.37
CA ASP A 303 -2.05 -10.81 16.53
C ASP A 303 -2.92 -10.94 15.28
N MET A 304 -3.32 -9.81 14.68
CA MET A 304 -4.12 -9.79 13.46
C MET A 304 -3.39 -10.39 12.29
N ILE A 305 -2.13 -10.01 12.06
CA ILE A 305 -1.32 -10.52 10.96
C ILE A 305 -1.10 -12.03 11.14
N ASN A 306 -0.75 -12.49 12.34
CA ASN A 306 -0.57 -13.92 12.61
C ASN A 306 -1.85 -14.72 12.36
N MET A 307 -3.01 -14.21 12.80
CA MET A 307 -4.29 -14.83 12.51
C MET A 307 -4.54 -14.94 11.00
N LEU A 308 -4.34 -13.86 10.25
CA LEU A 308 -4.57 -13.88 8.80
C LEU A 308 -3.59 -14.80 8.08
N ILE A 309 -2.32 -14.84 8.51
CA ILE A 309 -1.32 -15.79 7.99
C ILE A 309 -1.81 -17.23 8.21
N ASN A 310 -2.33 -17.54 9.39
CA ASN A 310 -2.87 -18.88 9.68
C ASN A 310 -4.08 -19.19 8.79
N LEU A 311 -5.01 -18.26 8.58
CA LEU A 311 -6.19 -18.45 7.73
C LEU A 311 -5.82 -18.71 6.26
N VAL A 312 -4.78 -18.07 5.74
CA VAL A 312 -4.39 -18.25 4.34
C VAL A 312 -3.43 -19.42 4.13
N ASN A 313 -2.79 -19.93 5.18
CA ASN A 313 -1.90 -21.09 5.12
C ASN A 313 -2.66 -22.43 5.20
N ASN A 314 -3.68 -22.50 6.03
CA ASN A 314 -4.52 -23.69 6.24
C ASN A 314 -5.67 -23.76 5.23
#